data_828c4052387756469ef061f4cdb3589f
#
_entry.id   828c4052387756469ef061f4cdb3589f
#
_cell.length_a   1.000
_cell.length_b   1.000
_cell.length_c   1.000
_cell.angle_alpha   90.00
_cell.angle_beta   90.00
_cell.angle_gamma   90.00
#
_symmetry.space_group_name_H-M   'P 1'
#
loop_
_entity.id
_entity.type
_entity.pdbx_description
1 polymer ?
#
loop_
_entity_poly.entity_id
_entity_poly.type
_entity_poly.pdbx_seq_one_letter_code
_entity_poly.pdbx_strand_id
1 'polypeptide(L)'
;MFKNRVMYVAVLLILFYLAMIFFQYGLYVLLYLCLLIPVAALLWMLLLRKRIRFAWSGVSADPRRGGTAEVAIAFSNSSFLPTGDVIVLYSVENIFLQTKERNKQIVSLSGRRTTLSMLSIRLRHSGTMRITVDSVRVQEPLGLFSFAVPVVQGSVTCTVMPQMEELAVCPIKNNPYAYIEEEVYSKVKPGDDPAELFGVREYVPGDRQNRIHWNLTAKQDELMVKQMGLPEDWACLLLLEMYRPGDDLSEAEQARKVNLLMDTAFSLSASLIREGHRHRIVWFEEQEDVLFEKMIEAEEDVFAAFHAIFDTPFYPGGKTGILSRYFSEYPESAYKNIYYVSDKLFTDDENLLRESRRDAFVTCYLTSDVKPENEGDEWQVLPVRDGHIAEDLIQEVIV
;
A
#
# COMPACT_ATOMS: atom_id res chain seq x y z
N MET A 1 2.01 36.66 -6.62
CA MET A 1 0.97 37.62 -7.02
C MET A 1 0.99 38.91 -6.19
N PHE A 2 0.79 38.88 -4.88
CA PHE A 2 0.81 40.13 -4.07
C PHE A 2 2.11 40.95 -4.29
N LYS A 3 3.26 40.30 -4.19
CA LYS A 3 4.57 40.91 -4.43
C LYS A 3 4.68 41.58 -5.82
N ASN A 4 4.19 40.90 -6.88
CA ASN A 4 4.24 41.45 -8.23
C ASN A 4 3.33 42.69 -8.40
N ARG A 5 2.14 42.66 -7.80
CA ARG A 5 1.22 43.81 -7.78
C ARG A 5 1.83 45.02 -7.07
N VAL A 6 2.42 44.80 -5.89
CA VAL A 6 3.08 45.86 -5.12
C VAL A 6 4.26 46.45 -5.93
N MET A 7 5.09 45.58 -6.50
CA MET A 7 6.21 46.00 -7.35
C MET A 7 5.72 46.82 -8.56
N TYR A 8 4.65 46.35 -9.21
CA TYR A 8 4.09 47.05 -10.36
C TYR A 8 3.55 48.44 -10.00
N VAL A 9 2.81 48.58 -8.89
CA VAL A 9 2.32 49.87 -8.37
C VAL A 9 3.49 50.77 -8.00
N ALA A 10 4.54 50.23 -7.38
CA ALA A 10 5.73 51.01 -7.06
C ALA A 10 6.41 51.59 -8.32
N VAL A 11 6.52 50.76 -9.38
CA VAL A 11 7.07 51.21 -10.67
C VAL A 11 6.20 52.33 -11.29
N LEU A 12 4.87 52.19 -11.23
CA LEU A 12 3.96 53.24 -11.70
C LEU A 12 4.13 54.54 -10.91
N LEU A 13 4.25 54.48 -9.59
CA LEU A 13 4.46 55.65 -8.75
C LEU A 13 5.79 56.33 -9.04
N ILE A 14 6.85 55.59 -9.25
CA ILE A 14 8.16 56.12 -9.63
C ILE A 14 8.09 56.79 -10.99
N LEU A 15 7.47 56.15 -11.99
CA LEU A 15 7.31 56.74 -13.31
C LEU A 15 6.48 58.04 -13.28
N PHE A 16 5.39 58.02 -12.49
CA PHE A 16 4.56 59.20 -12.26
C PHE A 16 5.37 60.34 -11.63
N TYR A 17 6.15 60.07 -10.60
CA TYR A 17 7.02 61.02 -9.92
C TYR A 17 8.06 61.61 -10.89
N LEU A 18 8.74 60.77 -11.67
CA LEU A 18 9.70 61.22 -12.68
C LEU A 18 9.06 62.07 -13.78
N ALA A 19 7.87 61.68 -14.25
CA ALA A 19 7.13 62.45 -15.27
C ALA A 19 6.76 63.85 -14.78
N MET A 20 6.43 63.97 -13.47
CA MET A 20 6.11 65.25 -12.84
C MET A 20 7.33 66.17 -12.64
N ILE A 21 8.54 65.61 -12.44
CA ILE A 21 9.74 66.40 -12.24
C ILE A 21 10.35 66.83 -13.58
N PHE A 22 10.46 65.93 -14.54
CA PHE A 22 11.22 66.21 -15.74
C PHE A 22 10.40 66.78 -16.90
N PHE A 23 9.06 66.75 -16.84
CA PHE A 23 8.13 67.30 -17.86
C PHE A 23 8.45 66.83 -19.28
N GLN A 24 9.08 65.63 -19.42
CA GLN A 24 9.44 65.11 -20.73
C GLN A 24 8.29 64.32 -21.34
N TYR A 25 7.95 64.59 -22.61
CA TYR A 25 6.88 63.89 -23.34
C TYR A 25 7.05 62.38 -23.35
N GLY A 26 8.27 61.87 -23.50
CA GLY A 26 8.57 60.44 -23.48
C GLY A 26 8.18 59.76 -22.18
N LEU A 27 8.32 60.40 -21.00
CA LEU A 27 7.93 59.83 -19.71
C LEU A 27 6.40 59.72 -19.58
N TYR A 28 5.64 60.68 -20.11
CA TYR A 28 4.18 60.59 -20.14
C TYR A 28 3.70 59.44 -21.03
N VAL A 29 4.30 59.27 -22.23
CA VAL A 29 3.99 58.14 -23.13
C VAL A 29 4.28 56.82 -22.43
N LEU A 30 5.43 56.69 -21.78
CA LEU A 30 5.79 55.49 -21.03
C LEU A 30 4.80 55.20 -19.89
N LEU A 31 4.39 56.22 -19.14
CA LEU A 31 3.39 56.12 -18.08
C LEU A 31 2.04 55.63 -18.62
N TYR A 32 1.56 56.19 -19.75
CA TYR A 32 0.31 55.74 -20.38
C TYR A 32 0.41 54.29 -20.88
N LEU A 33 1.55 53.90 -21.47
CA LEU A 33 1.80 52.52 -21.89
C LEU A 33 1.75 51.57 -20.68
N CYS A 34 2.42 51.92 -19.59
CA CYS A 34 2.36 51.14 -18.37
C CYS A 34 0.93 51.05 -17.80
N LEU A 35 0.12 52.10 -17.88
CA LEU A 35 -1.29 52.05 -17.44
C LEU A 35 -2.17 51.15 -18.32
N LEU A 36 -1.86 50.99 -19.61
CA LEU A 36 -2.58 50.10 -20.52
C LEU A 36 -2.23 48.62 -20.33
N ILE A 37 -1.05 48.28 -19.82
CA ILE A 37 -0.59 46.91 -19.66
C ILE A 37 -1.56 46.06 -18.79
N PRO A 38 -2.05 46.49 -17.61
CA PRO A 38 -3.00 45.71 -16.84
C PRO A 38 -4.33 45.48 -17.56
N VAL A 39 -4.78 46.47 -18.33
CA VAL A 39 -6.01 46.35 -19.11
C VAL A 39 -5.84 45.31 -20.21
N ALA A 40 -4.71 45.35 -20.94
CA ALA A 40 -4.37 44.35 -21.93
C ALA A 40 -4.24 42.93 -21.31
N ALA A 41 -3.58 42.82 -20.15
CA ALA A 41 -3.45 41.57 -19.39
C ALA A 41 -4.81 41.01 -18.97
N LEU A 42 -5.73 41.87 -18.52
CA LEU A 42 -7.09 41.48 -18.16
C LEU A 42 -7.87 40.96 -19.36
N LEU A 43 -7.82 41.66 -20.49
CA LEU A 43 -8.45 41.25 -21.76
C LEU A 43 -7.88 39.90 -22.23
N TRP A 44 -6.56 39.74 -22.17
CA TRP A 44 -5.88 38.49 -22.46
C TRP A 44 -6.43 37.32 -21.61
N MET A 45 -6.55 37.54 -20.33
CA MET A 45 -7.08 36.54 -19.38
C MET A 45 -8.54 36.17 -19.65
N LEU A 46 -9.37 37.17 -19.99
CA LEU A 46 -10.79 36.93 -20.32
C LEU A 46 -10.93 36.08 -21.60
N LEU A 47 -10.05 36.26 -22.58
CA LEU A 47 -10.02 35.48 -23.82
C LEU A 47 -9.56 34.04 -23.57
N LEU A 48 -8.62 33.84 -22.63
CA LEU A 48 -8.10 32.50 -22.27
C LEU A 48 -9.05 31.69 -21.40
N ARG A 49 -9.82 32.34 -20.51
CA ARG A 49 -10.60 31.68 -19.46
C ARG A 49 -11.50 30.54 -19.92
N LYS A 50 -12.14 30.70 -21.12
CA LYS A 50 -13.05 29.70 -21.68
C LYS A 50 -12.36 28.68 -22.60
N ARG A 51 -11.07 28.86 -22.87
CA ARG A 51 -10.34 28.10 -23.90
C ARG A 51 -9.32 27.13 -23.35
N ILE A 52 -9.11 27.12 -22.03
CA ILE A 52 -8.23 26.19 -21.35
C ILE A 52 -9.07 25.11 -20.69
N ARG A 53 -8.73 23.85 -20.99
CA ARG A 53 -9.34 22.66 -20.38
C ARG A 53 -8.27 21.80 -19.74
N PHE A 54 -8.62 21.20 -18.62
CA PHE A 54 -7.83 20.23 -17.89
C PHE A 54 -8.45 18.84 -18.06
N ALA A 55 -7.63 17.83 -18.27
CA ALA A 55 -8.04 16.42 -18.27
C ALA A 55 -6.93 15.54 -17.68
N TRP A 56 -7.34 14.46 -17.05
CA TRP A 56 -6.43 13.38 -16.70
C TRP A 56 -6.06 12.60 -17.97
N SER A 57 -4.77 12.28 -18.17
CA SER A 57 -4.31 11.57 -19.36
C SER A 57 -3.87 10.14 -19.10
N GLY A 58 -3.47 9.82 -17.88
CA GLY A 58 -3.04 8.48 -17.51
C GLY A 58 -2.07 8.47 -16.35
N VAL A 59 -1.79 7.28 -15.86
CA VAL A 59 -0.77 7.02 -14.83
C VAL A 59 0.19 6.00 -15.39
N SER A 60 1.46 6.30 -15.38
CA SER A 60 2.53 5.33 -15.52
C SER A 60 3.20 5.23 -14.15
N ALA A 61 3.03 4.11 -13.49
CA ALA A 61 3.65 3.89 -12.20
C ALA A 61 4.53 2.64 -12.29
N ASP A 62 5.78 2.76 -11.89
CA ASP A 62 6.49 1.63 -11.30
C ASP A 62 6.08 1.62 -9.82
N PRO A 63 5.21 0.69 -9.40
CA PRO A 63 4.59 0.74 -8.08
C PRO A 63 5.54 0.29 -6.96
N ARG A 64 6.84 0.41 -7.16
CA ARG A 64 7.84 0.03 -6.16
C ARG A 64 8.12 1.19 -5.22
N ARG A 65 8.27 0.91 -3.95
CA ARG A 65 8.71 1.89 -2.96
C ARG A 65 10.12 2.40 -3.33
N GLY A 66 10.32 3.71 -3.19
CA GLY A 66 11.54 4.40 -3.64
C GLY A 66 11.54 4.81 -5.11
N GLY A 67 10.61 4.28 -5.90
CA GLY A 67 10.38 4.69 -7.29
C GLY A 67 9.65 6.01 -7.43
N THR A 68 9.29 6.36 -8.65
CA THR A 68 8.49 7.54 -8.98
C THR A 68 7.24 7.13 -9.73
N ALA A 69 6.08 7.62 -9.28
CA ALA A 69 4.87 7.56 -10.07
C ALA A 69 4.80 8.80 -10.97
N GLU A 70 4.55 8.58 -12.24
CA GLU A 70 4.34 9.66 -13.22
C GLU A 70 2.86 9.73 -13.57
N VAL A 71 2.23 10.80 -13.15
CA VAL A 71 0.83 11.07 -13.48
C VAL A 71 0.77 12.07 -14.61
N ALA A 72 0.30 11.63 -15.76
CA ALA A 72 0.12 12.49 -16.93
C ALA A 72 -1.15 13.31 -16.81
N ILE A 73 -1.00 14.63 -16.85
CA ILE A 73 -2.10 15.58 -16.94
C ILE A 73 -2.05 16.30 -18.28
N ALA A 74 -3.18 16.40 -18.95
CA ALA A 74 -3.31 17.06 -20.23
C ALA A 74 -3.96 18.44 -20.07
N PHE A 75 -3.31 19.45 -20.59
CA PHE A 75 -3.87 20.79 -20.71
C PHE A 75 -4.11 21.09 -22.19
N SER A 76 -5.34 21.37 -22.56
CA SER A 76 -5.67 21.81 -23.91
C SER A 76 -5.90 23.32 -23.93
N ASN A 77 -5.11 24.04 -24.73
CA ASN A 77 -5.29 25.45 -24.99
C ASN A 77 -5.78 25.64 -26.43
N SER A 78 -7.07 25.89 -26.63
CA SER A 78 -7.69 26.11 -27.92
C SER A 78 -7.52 27.56 -28.44
N SER A 79 -6.89 28.43 -27.65
CA SER A 79 -6.59 29.81 -28.02
C SER A 79 -5.27 29.88 -28.83
N PHE A 80 -5.12 30.92 -29.65
CA PHE A 80 -3.85 31.22 -30.32
C PHE A 80 -2.83 31.89 -29.38
N LEU A 81 -3.30 32.36 -28.20
CA LEU A 81 -2.47 33.03 -27.22
C LEU A 81 -1.80 32.02 -26.30
N PRO A 82 -0.49 32.16 -26.03
CA PRO A 82 0.15 31.37 -24.99
C PRO A 82 -0.35 31.77 -23.59
N THR A 83 -0.22 30.90 -22.63
CA THR A 83 -0.45 31.27 -21.23
C THR A 83 0.85 31.75 -20.58
N GLY A 84 0.73 32.49 -19.48
CA GLY A 84 1.82 32.55 -18.51
C GLY A 84 1.90 31.25 -17.72
N ASP A 85 2.22 31.36 -16.44
CA ASP A 85 2.34 30.20 -15.58
C ASP A 85 0.97 29.58 -15.25
N VAL A 86 0.85 28.29 -15.48
CA VAL A 86 -0.26 27.47 -14.99
C VAL A 86 0.19 26.77 -13.72
N ILE A 87 -0.40 27.17 -12.62
CA ILE A 87 -0.10 26.61 -11.29
C ILE A 87 -1.08 25.50 -11.00
N VAL A 88 -0.56 24.29 -10.85
CA VAL A 88 -1.31 23.10 -10.45
C VAL A 88 -1.00 22.84 -8.98
N LEU A 89 -2.03 22.88 -8.14
CA LEU A 89 -1.97 22.44 -6.77
C LEU A 89 -2.59 21.05 -6.69
N TYR A 90 -1.84 20.11 -6.18
CA TYR A 90 -2.28 18.72 -6.04
C TYR A 90 -1.90 18.18 -4.68
N SER A 91 -2.71 17.26 -4.18
CA SER A 91 -2.46 16.52 -2.94
C SER A 91 -2.21 15.06 -3.24
N VAL A 92 -1.27 14.50 -2.53
CA VAL A 92 -0.95 13.07 -2.51
C VAL A 92 -1.29 12.58 -1.12
N GLU A 93 -2.24 11.69 -1.03
CA GLU A 93 -2.72 11.10 0.21
C GLU A 93 -2.37 9.62 0.22
N ASN A 94 -1.63 9.16 1.23
CA ASN A 94 -1.49 7.75 1.50
C ASN A 94 -2.65 7.33 2.41
N ILE A 95 -3.58 6.54 1.85
CA ILE A 95 -4.81 6.13 2.55
C ILE A 95 -4.45 5.21 3.72
N PHE A 96 -3.51 4.31 3.51
CA PHE A 96 -3.07 3.32 4.48
C PHE A 96 -2.41 3.97 5.70
N LEU A 97 -1.46 4.92 5.47
CA LEU A 97 -0.78 5.66 6.54
C LEU A 97 -1.56 6.88 7.05
N GLN A 98 -2.66 7.25 6.39
CA GLN A 98 -3.46 8.44 6.68
C GLN A 98 -2.64 9.76 6.63
N THR A 99 -1.63 9.81 5.76
CA THR A 99 -0.78 10.99 5.58
C THR A 99 -1.17 11.73 4.30
N LYS A 100 -1.08 13.07 4.32
CA LYS A 100 -1.44 13.92 3.19
C LYS A 100 -0.40 15.00 2.95
N GLU A 101 0.20 14.99 1.76
CA GLU A 101 1.15 15.98 1.29
C GLU A 101 0.51 16.86 0.22
N ARG A 102 0.73 18.18 0.30
CA ARG A 102 0.32 19.13 -0.74
C ARG A 102 1.51 19.62 -1.53
N ASN A 103 1.38 19.54 -2.83
CA ASN A 103 2.44 19.87 -3.77
C ASN A 103 1.97 20.91 -4.77
N LYS A 104 2.94 21.58 -5.39
CA LYS A 104 2.73 22.61 -6.40
C LYS A 104 3.61 22.33 -7.61
N GLN A 105 3.01 22.36 -8.81
CA GLN A 105 3.74 22.32 -10.07
C GLN A 105 3.39 23.54 -10.94
N ILE A 106 4.36 24.02 -11.67
CA ILE A 106 4.18 25.13 -12.62
C ILE A 106 4.42 24.60 -14.04
N VAL A 107 3.47 24.86 -14.92
CA VAL A 107 3.47 24.42 -16.32
C VAL A 107 3.18 25.62 -17.20
N SER A 108 3.86 25.75 -18.33
CA SER A 108 3.57 26.78 -19.34
C SER A 108 2.87 26.15 -20.54
N LEU A 109 1.80 26.79 -21.04
CA LEU A 109 1.02 26.27 -22.17
C LEU A 109 1.20 27.14 -23.39
N SER A 110 1.58 26.52 -24.49
CA SER A 110 1.61 27.19 -25.81
C SER A 110 0.20 27.32 -26.40
N GLY A 111 0.01 28.29 -27.28
CA GLY A 111 -1.27 28.45 -28.00
C GLY A 111 -1.56 27.32 -28.98
N ARG A 112 -2.82 26.98 -29.17
CA ARG A 112 -3.34 25.94 -30.09
C ARG A 112 -2.68 24.58 -29.97
N ARG A 113 -2.29 24.19 -28.73
CA ARG A 113 -1.65 22.90 -28.46
C ARG A 113 -2.24 22.25 -27.21
N THR A 114 -2.18 20.92 -27.19
CA THR A 114 -2.34 20.14 -25.97
C THR A 114 -0.95 19.88 -25.41
N THR A 115 -0.72 20.31 -24.19
CA THR A 115 0.53 20.10 -23.45
C THR A 115 0.30 19.00 -22.43
N LEU A 116 1.09 17.95 -22.51
CA LEU A 116 1.16 16.93 -21.48
C LEU A 116 2.18 17.37 -20.44
N SER A 117 1.78 17.35 -19.18
CA SER A 117 2.67 17.59 -18.06
C SER A 117 2.68 16.35 -17.18
N MET A 118 3.87 15.88 -16.81
CA MET A 118 4.05 14.77 -15.91
C MET A 118 4.21 15.30 -14.49
N LEU A 119 3.37 14.83 -13.58
CA LEU A 119 3.54 14.99 -12.14
C LEU A 119 4.42 13.84 -11.66
N SER A 120 5.67 14.11 -11.35
CA SER A 120 6.57 13.12 -10.77
C SER A 120 6.40 13.10 -9.26
N ILE A 121 5.87 12.00 -8.73
CA ILE A 121 5.59 11.80 -7.31
C ILE A 121 6.54 10.74 -6.79
N ARG A 122 7.36 11.10 -5.80
CA ARG A 122 8.26 10.15 -5.17
C ARG A 122 7.49 9.27 -4.19
N LEU A 123 7.53 7.95 -4.43
CA LEU A 123 6.83 6.93 -3.63
C LEU A 123 7.70 6.53 -2.44
N ARG A 124 7.55 7.24 -1.31
CA ARG A 124 8.38 7.02 -0.12
C ARG A 124 7.89 5.88 0.76
N HIS A 125 6.59 5.61 0.74
CA HIS A 125 5.91 4.70 1.64
C HIS A 125 5.06 3.71 0.88
N SER A 126 4.91 2.52 1.42
CA SER A 126 4.01 1.49 0.91
C SER A 126 2.55 1.86 1.18
N GLY A 127 1.63 1.26 0.44
CA GLY A 127 0.19 1.46 0.60
C GLY A 127 -0.50 2.12 -0.58
N THR A 128 -1.79 2.33 -0.46
CA THR A 128 -2.63 2.93 -1.51
C THR A 128 -2.50 4.46 -1.49
N MET A 129 -1.89 5.00 -2.55
CA MET A 129 -1.74 6.44 -2.78
C MET A 129 -2.91 6.97 -3.61
N ARG A 130 -3.57 8.02 -3.11
CA ARG A 130 -4.58 8.78 -3.84
C ARG A 130 -4.03 10.14 -4.23
N ILE A 131 -4.03 10.42 -5.52
CA ILE A 131 -3.55 11.67 -6.09
C ILE A 131 -4.76 12.47 -6.55
N THR A 132 -4.94 13.68 -6.02
CA THR A 132 -6.02 14.59 -6.39
C THR A 132 -5.46 15.94 -6.81
N VAL A 133 -6.02 16.52 -7.87
CA VAL A 133 -5.73 17.91 -8.24
C VAL A 133 -6.72 18.81 -7.53
N ASP A 134 -6.20 19.58 -6.57
CA ASP A 134 -7.03 20.46 -5.74
C ASP A 134 -7.48 21.71 -6.50
N SER A 135 -6.56 22.34 -7.27
CA SER A 135 -6.89 23.49 -8.08
C SER A 135 -5.87 23.75 -9.19
N VAL A 136 -6.36 24.27 -10.28
CA VAL A 136 -5.55 24.76 -11.40
C VAL A 136 -5.78 26.26 -11.55
N ARG A 137 -4.70 27.05 -11.52
CA ARG A 137 -4.75 28.49 -11.71
C ARG A 137 -3.84 28.92 -12.84
N VAL A 138 -4.38 29.67 -13.75
CA VAL A 138 -3.64 30.27 -14.86
C VAL A 138 -3.30 31.71 -14.51
N GLN A 139 -2.03 32.06 -14.63
CA GLN A 139 -1.54 33.44 -14.50
C GLN A 139 -1.21 34.01 -15.86
N GLU A 140 -1.32 35.32 -16.00
CA GLU A 140 -0.74 36.03 -17.16
C GLU A 140 0.77 36.26 -16.94
N PRO A 141 1.54 36.59 -17.99
CA PRO A 141 3.01 36.66 -17.93
C PRO A 141 3.59 37.60 -16.84
N LEU A 142 2.87 38.65 -16.46
CA LEU A 142 3.32 39.59 -15.42
C LEU A 142 2.93 39.17 -14.00
N GLY A 143 2.03 38.17 -13.87
CA GLY A 143 1.55 37.68 -12.60
C GLY A 143 0.68 38.64 -11.78
N LEU A 144 0.06 39.62 -12.45
CA LEU A 144 -0.85 40.59 -11.83
C LEU A 144 -2.25 39.98 -11.56
N PHE A 145 -2.72 39.15 -12.51
CA PHE A 145 -4.03 38.51 -12.48
C PHE A 145 -3.91 36.98 -12.57
N SER A 146 -4.91 36.29 -12.06
CA SER A 146 -5.07 34.84 -12.22
C SER A 146 -6.54 34.46 -12.23
N PHE A 147 -6.87 33.38 -12.92
CA PHE A 147 -8.20 32.77 -12.85
C PHE A 147 -8.07 31.27 -12.56
N ALA A 148 -9.11 30.70 -11.95
CA ALA A 148 -9.20 29.26 -11.76
C ALA A 148 -9.79 28.60 -13.00
N VAL A 149 -9.18 27.49 -13.41
CA VAL A 149 -9.74 26.59 -14.43
C VAL A 149 -10.61 25.57 -13.71
N PRO A 150 -11.83 25.28 -14.20
CA PRO A 150 -12.61 24.20 -13.67
C PRO A 150 -11.84 22.89 -13.77
N VAL A 151 -11.63 22.25 -12.62
CA VAL A 151 -11.01 20.92 -12.55
C VAL A 151 -12.13 19.91 -12.59
N VAL A 152 -12.08 18.96 -13.52
CA VAL A 152 -12.95 17.80 -13.46
C VAL A 152 -12.54 17.03 -12.22
N GLN A 153 -13.46 16.90 -11.26
CA GLN A 153 -13.20 16.13 -10.06
C GLN A 153 -12.86 14.69 -10.44
N GLY A 154 -11.69 14.27 -10.03
CA GLY A 154 -11.18 12.92 -10.25
C GLY A 154 -9.97 12.71 -9.36
N SER A 155 -9.79 11.49 -8.95
CA SER A 155 -8.57 11.03 -8.25
C SER A 155 -7.98 9.87 -9.02
N VAL A 156 -6.69 9.78 -8.96
CA VAL A 156 -5.95 8.64 -9.46
C VAL A 156 -5.40 7.91 -8.26
N THR A 157 -5.64 6.61 -8.20
CA THR A 157 -5.07 5.74 -7.17
C THR A 157 -3.97 4.88 -7.77
N CYS A 158 -2.88 4.72 -7.04
CA CYS A 158 -1.87 3.72 -7.33
C CYS A 158 -1.44 3.05 -6.03
N THR A 159 -1.28 1.73 -6.04
CA THR A 159 -0.82 0.97 -4.89
C THR A 159 0.69 0.79 -4.99
N VAL A 160 1.39 1.15 -3.92
CA VAL A 160 2.84 1.03 -3.80
C VAL A 160 3.14 -0.20 -2.96
N MET A 161 3.76 -1.19 -3.57
CA MET A 161 4.13 -2.44 -2.90
C MET A 161 5.29 -2.24 -1.94
N PRO A 162 5.38 -3.05 -0.87
CA PRO A 162 6.52 -3.06 0.01
C PRO A 162 7.82 -3.39 -0.74
N GLN A 163 8.92 -3.03 -0.16
CA GLN A 163 10.22 -3.42 -0.68
C GLN A 163 10.45 -4.88 -0.33
N MET A 164 10.82 -5.67 -1.33
CA MET A 164 11.16 -7.06 -1.15
C MET A 164 12.66 -7.19 -0.96
N GLU A 165 13.07 -7.83 0.12
CA GLU A 165 14.44 -8.28 0.32
C GLU A 165 14.53 -9.79 0.09
N GLU A 166 15.51 -10.21 -0.71
CA GLU A 166 15.70 -11.62 -1.02
C GLU A 166 16.41 -12.31 0.14
N LEU A 167 15.76 -13.31 0.72
CA LEU A 167 16.36 -14.15 1.76
C LEU A 167 17.28 -15.19 1.11
N ALA A 168 18.45 -15.39 1.70
CA ALA A 168 19.40 -16.42 1.24
C ALA A 168 18.88 -17.85 1.52
N VAL A 169 18.10 -18.02 2.58
CA VAL A 169 17.48 -19.28 3.01
C VAL A 169 16.14 -18.95 3.64
N CYS A 170 15.13 -19.76 3.40
CA CYS A 170 13.85 -19.58 4.08
C CYS A 170 13.95 -19.99 5.56
N PRO A 171 13.45 -19.19 6.51
CA PRO A 171 13.54 -19.46 7.94
C PRO A 171 12.56 -20.54 8.39
N ILE A 172 12.56 -21.70 7.74
CA ILE A 172 11.75 -22.84 8.16
C ILE A 172 12.56 -23.70 9.14
N LYS A 173 12.07 -23.81 10.36
CA LYS A 173 12.63 -24.78 11.28
C LYS A 173 12.10 -26.17 10.96
N ASN A 174 13.02 -27.07 10.64
CA ASN A 174 12.75 -28.49 10.59
C ASN A 174 12.57 -28.98 12.03
N ASN A 175 11.34 -28.92 12.54
CA ASN A 175 11.03 -29.52 13.82
C ASN A 175 11.32 -31.04 13.72
N PRO A 176 12.21 -31.61 14.57
CA PRO A 176 12.48 -33.05 14.57
C PRO A 176 11.24 -33.91 14.84
N TYR A 177 10.20 -33.34 15.45
CA TYR A 177 8.88 -33.98 15.62
C TYR A 177 8.02 -33.91 14.32
N ALA A 178 8.42 -33.17 13.30
CA ALA A 178 7.74 -33.08 12.00
C ALA A 178 7.86 -34.37 11.15
N TYR A 179 8.68 -35.34 11.56
CA TYR A 179 8.77 -36.66 10.90
C TYR A 179 7.64 -37.63 11.28
N ILE A 180 6.73 -37.24 12.18
CA ILE A 180 5.46 -37.96 12.31
C ILE A 180 4.58 -37.35 11.21
N GLU A 181 4.51 -38.05 10.11
CA GLU A 181 3.62 -37.80 8.96
C GLU A 181 2.15 -37.94 9.41
N GLU A 182 1.66 -37.01 10.19
CA GLU A 182 0.23 -36.76 10.23
C GLU A 182 -0.05 -35.73 9.13
N GLU A 183 -0.30 -36.24 7.92
CA GLU A 183 -0.90 -35.48 6.85
C GLU A 183 -2.22 -34.90 7.36
N VAL A 184 -2.28 -33.58 7.56
CA VAL A 184 -3.51 -32.90 7.95
C VAL A 184 -4.40 -32.86 6.74
N TYR A 185 -5.55 -33.49 6.82
CA TYR A 185 -6.52 -33.51 5.75
C TYR A 185 -7.60 -32.45 5.92
N SER A 186 -8.00 -31.83 4.83
CA SER A 186 -9.08 -30.84 4.81
C SER A 186 -10.36 -31.40 5.39
N LYS A 187 -10.95 -30.70 6.36
CA LYS A 187 -12.27 -31.04 6.91
C LYS A 187 -13.42 -30.44 6.05
N VAL A 188 -13.08 -29.59 5.08
CA VAL A 188 -14.06 -28.81 4.30
C VAL A 188 -14.19 -29.28 2.86
N LYS A 189 -13.11 -29.77 2.23
CA LYS A 189 -13.09 -30.18 0.83
C LYS A 189 -12.55 -31.59 0.65
N PRO A 190 -13.23 -32.41 -0.21
CA PRO A 190 -12.68 -33.71 -0.60
C PRO A 190 -11.52 -33.50 -1.58
N GLY A 191 -10.57 -34.45 -1.55
CA GLY A 191 -9.42 -34.53 -2.45
C GLY A 191 -9.32 -35.85 -3.20
N ASP A 192 -8.09 -36.20 -3.57
CA ASP A 192 -7.79 -37.41 -4.34
C ASP A 192 -6.90 -38.40 -3.61
N ASP A 193 -6.45 -38.11 -2.37
CA ASP A 193 -5.58 -38.96 -1.60
C ASP A 193 -6.33 -40.14 -0.99
N PRO A 194 -5.97 -41.39 -1.35
CA PRO A 194 -6.60 -42.60 -0.83
C PRO A 194 -6.23 -42.93 0.62
N ALA A 195 -5.24 -42.23 1.22
CA ALA A 195 -4.78 -42.52 2.57
C ALA A 195 -5.84 -42.17 3.62
N GLU A 196 -6.68 -41.15 3.36
CA GLU A 196 -7.77 -40.75 4.24
C GLU A 196 -9.12 -40.70 3.55
N LEU A 197 -10.19 -41.07 4.31
CA LEU A 197 -11.56 -41.02 3.85
C LEU A 197 -12.23 -39.73 4.35
N PHE A 198 -12.45 -38.78 3.45
CA PHE A 198 -13.18 -37.54 3.76
C PHE A 198 -14.67 -37.81 4.04
N GLY A 199 -15.29 -38.67 3.22
CA GLY A 199 -16.71 -38.99 3.37
C GLY A 199 -17.18 -40.01 2.32
N VAL A 200 -18.48 -40.23 2.27
CA VAL A 200 -19.13 -41.10 1.29
C VAL A 200 -20.33 -40.37 0.73
N ARG A 201 -20.51 -40.37 -0.59
CA ARG A 201 -21.69 -39.80 -1.29
C ARG A 201 -22.25 -40.77 -2.32
N GLU A 202 -23.40 -40.43 -2.82
CA GLU A 202 -23.98 -41.18 -3.96
C GLU A 202 -23.13 -41.07 -5.23
N TYR A 203 -23.13 -42.14 -6.00
CA TYR A 203 -22.40 -42.19 -7.28
C TYR A 203 -23.04 -41.25 -8.30
N VAL A 204 -22.18 -40.49 -8.98
CA VAL A 204 -22.59 -39.66 -10.12
C VAL A 204 -21.90 -40.20 -11.37
N PRO A 205 -22.58 -40.28 -12.54
CA PRO A 205 -22.00 -40.72 -13.79
C PRO A 205 -20.69 -39.94 -14.09
N GLY A 206 -19.59 -40.67 -14.18
CA GLY A 206 -18.22 -40.11 -14.33
C GLY A 206 -17.28 -40.40 -13.16
N ASP A 207 -17.81 -40.87 -12.02
CA ASP A 207 -16.99 -41.27 -10.88
C ASP A 207 -16.17 -42.53 -11.18
N ARG A 208 -14.96 -42.57 -10.64
CA ARG A 208 -14.04 -43.70 -10.84
C ARG A 208 -14.56 -44.95 -10.12
N GLN A 209 -14.70 -46.06 -10.82
CA GLN A 209 -15.24 -47.33 -10.30
C GLN A 209 -14.42 -47.90 -9.14
N ASN A 210 -13.11 -47.64 -9.09
CA ASN A 210 -12.25 -48.07 -7.97
C ASN A 210 -12.53 -47.35 -6.63
N ARG A 211 -13.32 -46.28 -6.64
CA ARG A 211 -13.74 -45.53 -5.45
C ARG A 211 -15.09 -45.97 -4.90
N ILE A 212 -15.74 -46.97 -5.49
CA ILE A 212 -17.03 -47.48 -4.99
C ILE A 212 -16.86 -48.12 -3.63
N HIS A 213 -17.68 -47.72 -2.67
CA HIS A 213 -17.71 -48.28 -1.31
C HIS A 213 -18.64 -49.51 -1.26
N TRP A 214 -18.17 -50.64 -1.76
CA TRP A 214 -18.98 -51.86 -1.96
C TRP A 214 -19.79 -52.30 -0.73
N ASN A 215 -19.21 -52.19 0.50
CA ASN A 215 -19.92 -52.58 1.70
C ASN A 215 -21.10 -51.67 2.03
N LEU A 216 -21.02 -50.36 1.75
CA LEU A 216 -22.13 -49.45 1.98
C LEU A 216 -23.17 -49.54 0.87
N THR A 217 -22.70 -49.68 -0.37
CA THR A 217 -23.54 -49.96 -1.54
C THR A 217 -24.43 -51.19 -1.30
N ALA A 218 -23.86 -52.29 -0.75
CA ALA A 218 -24.62 -53.50 -0.44
C ALA A 218 -25.61 -53.33 0.72
N LYS A 219 -25.44 -52.34 1.57
CA LYS A 219 -26.36 -52.07 2.70
C LYS A 219 -27.49 -51.10 2.31
N GLN A 220 -27.21 -50.17 1.40
CA GLN A 220 -28.17 -49.10 1.04
C GLN A 220 -28.85 -49.36 -0.28
N ASP A 221 -28.47 -50.42 -1.01
CA ASP A 221 -28.96 -50.75 -2.36
C ASP A 221 -28.78 -49.66 -3.42
N GLU A 222 -27.89 -48.67 -3.12
CA GLU A 222 -27.52 -47.55 -3.98
C GLU A 222 -26.01 -47.47 -4.10
N LEU A 223 -25.53 -47.10 -5.29
CA LEU A 223 -24.08 -47.00 -5.52
C LEU A 223 -23.47 -45.84 -4.73
N MET A 224 -22.60 -46.16 -3.80
CA MET A 224 -21.93 -45.19 -2.93
C MET A 224 -20.44 -45.08 -3.29
N VAL A 225 -19.92 -43.83 -3.35
CA VAL A 225 -18.53 -43.54 -3.70
C VAL A 225 -17.80 -42.90 -2.52
N LYS A 226 -16.59 -43.40 -2.26
CA LYS A 226 -15.67 -42.81 -1.30
C LYS A 226 -15.15 -41.47 -1.79
N GLN A 227 -15.29 -40.44 -1.01
CA GLN A 227 -14.56 -39.19 -1.17
C GLN A 227 -13.26 -39.29 -0.41
N MET A 228 -12.17 -39.09 -1.12
CA MET A 228 -10.81 -39.18 -0.56
C MET A 228 -10.43 -37.88 0.15
N GLY A 229 -9.44 -37.96 1.01
CA GLY A 229 -8.89 -36.81 1.71
C GLY A 229 -8.17 -35.84 0.77
N LEU A 230 -8.12 -34.59 1.14
CA LEU A 230 -7.27 -33.57 0.52
C LEU A 230 -6.17 -33.26 1.54
N PRO A 231 -4.91 -33.71 1.31
CA PRO A 231 -3.83 -33.31 2.21
C PRO A 231 -3.71 -31.80 2.19
N GLU A 232 -3.81 -31.17 3.33
CA GLU A 232 -3.52 -29.75 3.47
C GLU A 232 -2.04 -29.60 3.84
N ASP A 233 -1.21 -29.39 2.87
CA ASP A 233 0.23 -29.18 2.98
C ASP A 233 0.55 -27.74 3.45
N TRP A 234 -0.16 -27.29 4.50
CA TRP A 234 -0.02 -25.96 5.09
C TRP A 234 1.07 -25.98 6.15
N ALA A 235 2.32 -25.91 5.71
CA ALA A 235 3.43 -25.91 6.63
C ALA A 235 3.54 -24.62 7.44
N CYS A 236 3.05 -23.50 6.92
CA CYS A 236 3.34 -22.16 7.43
C CYS A 236 2.10 -21.28 7.58
N LEU A 237 2.05 -20.53 8.68
CA LEU A 237 1.07 -19.47 8.95
C LEU A 237 1.80 -18.16 9.21
N LEU A 238 1.43 -17.08 8.50
CA LEU A 238 1.92 -15.74 8.72
C LEU A 238 0.81 -14.90 9.37
N LEU A 239 1.02 -14.49 10.60
CA LEU A 239 0.15 -13.59 11.34
C LEU A 239 0.72 -12.17 11.26
N LEU A 240 0.00 -11.25 10.62
CA LEU A 240 0.39 -9.87 10.47
C LEU A 240 -0.41 -8.97 11.40
N GLU A 241 0.28 -8.34 12.32
CA GLU A 241 -0.32 -7.42 13.27
C GLU A 241 -0.55 -6.04 12.67
N MET A 242 -1.81 -5.62 12.57
CA MET A 242 -2.21 -4.33 12.00
C MET A 242 -2.33 -3.24 13.07
N TYR A 243 -1.42 -3.25 14.03
CA TYR A 243 -1.34 -2.24 15.09
C TYR A 243 -0.61 -0.98 14.62
N ARG A 244 -1.15 0.20 14.95
CA ARG A 244 -0.48 1.47 14.67
C ARG A 244 0.60 1.73 15.73
N PRO A 245 1.88 1.86 15.37
CA PRO A 245 2.93 2.20 16.31
C PRO A 245 2.64 3.51 17.05
N GLY A 246 2.98 3.52 18.35
CA GLY A 246 2.57 4.48 19.38
C GLY A 246 2.47 5.95 19.00
N ASP A 247 1.55 6.65 19.63
CA ASP A 247 1.26 8.09 19.44
C ASP A 247 2.41 8.99 19.87
N ASP A 248 3.39 8.47 20.62
CA ASP A 248 4.58 9.19 21.07
C ASP A 248 5.63 9.41 19.98
N LEU A 249 5.48 8.72 18.84
CA LEU A 249 6.40 8.79 17.71
C LEU A 249 5.97 9.88 16.72
N SER A 250 6.95 10.49 16.06
CA SER A 250 6.67 11.39 14.94
C SER A 250 6.00 10.65 13.78
N GLU A 251 5.19 11.33 12.96
CA GLU A 251 4.55 10.73 11.77
C GLU A 251 5.57 10.03 10.85
N ALA A 252 6.78 10.58 10.74
CA ALA A 252 7.85 9.99 9.91
C ALA A 252 8.37 8.68 10.52
N GLU A 253 8.51 8.59 11.83
CA GLU A 253 8.94 7.37 12.53
C GLU A 253 7.85 6.29 12.50
N GLN A 254 6.58 6.67 12.70
CA GLN A 254 5.45 5.75 12.55
C GLN A 254 5.40 5.16 11.13
N ALA A 255 5.52 6.01 10.11
CA ALA A 255 5.54 5.58 8.72
C ALA A 255 6.74 4.66 8.41
N ARG A 256 7.91 4.93 9.01
CA ARG A 256 9.10 4.08 8.86
C ARG A 256 8.89 2.69 9.48
N LYS A 257 8.35 2.62 10.70
CA LYS A 257 8.04 1.35 11.37
C LYS A 257 6.99 0.54 10.60
N VAL A 258 5.94 1.18 10.12
CA VAL A 258 4.93 0.53 9.27
C VAL A 258 5.54 0.01 7.97
N ASN A 259 6.41 0.77 7.32
CA ASN A 259 7.11 0.28 6.14
C ASN A 259 7.95 -0.95 6.46
N LEU A 260 8.72 -0.92 7.57
CA LEU A 260 9.54 -2.05 8.00
C LEU A 260 8.69 -3.30 8.27
N LEU A 261 7.54 -3.12 8.96
CA LEU A 261 6.58 -4.20 9.21
C LEU A 261 6.08 -4.83 7.90
N MET A 262 5.66 -3.99 6.94
CA MET A 262 5.15 -4.45 5.65
C MET A 262 6.24 -5.11 4.80
N ASP A 263 7.46 -4.56 4.80
CA ASP A 263 8.59 -5.12 4.07
C ASP A 263 9.00 -6.49 4.63
N THR A 264 8.99 -6.63 5.96
CA THR A 264 9.28 -7.89 6.64
C THR A 264 8.26 -8.97 6.26
N ALA A 265 6.96 -8.67 6.38
CA ALA A 265 5.90 -9.61 6.04
C ALA A 265 5.89 -9.96 4.55
N PHE A 266 6.13 -8.97 3.67
CA PHE A 266 6.18 -9.19 2.24
C PHE A 266 7.39 -10.05 1.83
N SER A 267 8.58 -9.74 2.34
CA SER A 267 9.81 -10.49 2.06
C SER A 267 9.72 -11.93 2.54
N LEU A 268 9.15 -12.14 3.73
CA LEU A 268 8.94 -13.47 4.28
C LEU A 268 7.94 -14.28 3.43
N SER A 269 6.78 -13.71 3.13
CA SER A 269 5.76 -14.36 2.30
C SER A 269 6.28 -14.69 0.88
N ALA A 270 6.97 -13.75 0.25
CA ALA A 270 7.55 -13.96 -1.08
C ALA A 270 8.66 -15.03 -1.07
N SER A 271 9.46 -15.10 -0.01
CA SER A 271 10.51 -16.12 0.13
C SER A 271 9.93 -17.51 0.37
N LEU A 272 8.90 -17.64 1.22
CA LEU A 272 8.20 -18.89 1.45
C LEU A 272 7.66 -19.47 0.14
N ILE A 273 6.97 -18.65 -0.67
CA ILE A 273 6.39 -19.15 -1.92
C ILE A 273 7.45 -19.48 -2.98
N ARG A 274 8.56 -18.75 -3.04
CA ARG A 274 9.66 -19.04 -3.96
C ARG A 274 10.33 -20.39 -3.68
N GLU A 275 10.39 -20.79 -2.42
CA GLU A 275 10.89 -22.11 -2.02
C GLU A 275 9.83 -23.22 -2.10
N GLY A 276 8.62 -22.88 -2.60
CA GLY A 276 7.54 -23.83 -2.81
C GLY A 276 6.67 -24.09 -1.58
N HIS A 277 6.83 -23.27 -0.52
CA HIS A 277 6.03 -23.40 0.71
C HIS A 277 4.74 -22.59 0.61
N ARG A 278 3.63 -23.28 0.41
CA ARG A 278 2.32 -22.69 0.50
C ARG A 278 2.06 -22.26 1.93
N HIS A 279 1.45 -21.10 2.11
CA HIS A 279 1.19 -20.55 3.43
C HIS A 279 -0.09 -19.73 3.45
N ARG A 280 -0.55 -19.42 4.65
CA ARG A 280 -1.71 -18.56 4.86
C ARG A 280 -1.25 -17.27 5.51
N ILE A 281 -1.73 -16.14 5.02
CA ILE A 281 -1.57 -14.83 5.67
C ILE A 281 -2.87 -14.50 6.36
N VAL A 282 -2.78 -14.08 7.64
CA VAL A 282 -3.92 -13.65 8.45
C VAL A 282 -3.64 -12.28 9.03
N TRP A 283 -4.64 -11.38 8.97
CA TRP A 283 -4.61 -10.08 9.61
C TRP A 283 -5.97 -9.75 10.23
N PHE A 284 -6.00 -8.83 11.19
CA PHE A 284 -7.20 -8.48 11.93
C PHE A 284 -7.73 -7.12 11.53
N GLU A 285 -9.05 -6.99 11.38
CA GLU A 285 -9.76 -5.73 11.20
C GLU A 285 -10.66 -5.45 12.41
N GLU A 286 -10.36 -4.36 13.13
CA GLU A 286 -11.05 -4.01 14.38
C GLU A 286 -12.50 -3.57 14.17
N GLN A 287 -12.81 -2.87 13.05
CA GLN A 287 -14.14 -2.32 12.81
C GLN A 287 -15.19 -3.42 12.62
N GLU A 288 -14.83 -4.49 11.97
CA GLU A 288 -15.70 -5.65 11.73
C GLU A 288 -15.49 -6.77 12.75
N ASP A 289 -14.45 -6.67 13.60
CA ASP A 289 -14.01 -7.69 14.57
C ASP A 289 -13.80 -9.06 13.92
N VAL A 290 -13.14 -9.07 12.75
CA VAL A 290 -12.95 -10.24 11.90
C VAL A 290 -11.47 -10.48 11.62
N LEU A 291 -11.06 -11.75 11.65
CA LEU A 291 -9.80 -12.20 11.10
C LEU A 291 -9.96 -12.43 9.59
N PHE A 292 -9.26 -11.62 8.80
CA PHE A 292 -9.13 -11.86 7.38
C PHE A 292 -8.01 -12.84 7.11
N GLU A 293 -8.25 -13.75 6.20
CA GLU A 293 -7.26 -14.72 5.79
C GLU A 293 -7.14 -14.82 4.27
N LYS A 294 -5.94 -15.06 3.79
CA LYS A 294 -5.68 -15.32 2.38
C LYS A 294 -4.67 -16.44 2.21
N MET A 295 -5.01 -17.37 1.33
CA MET A 295 -4.14 -18.46 0.93
C MET A 295 -3.16 -17.97 -0.14
N ILE A 296 -1.90 -18.33 0.02
CA ILE A 296 -0.80 -18.00 -0.88
C ILE A 296 -0.28 -19.29 -1.50
N GLU A 297 -0.58 -19.46 -2.79
CA GLU A 297 -0.17 -20.62 -3.58
C GLU A 297 0.80 -20.24 -4.72
N ALA A 298 0.79 -18.96 -5.11
CA ALA A 298 1.65 -18.38 -6.14
C ALA A 298 2.13 -16.98 -5.77
N GLU A 299 3.18 -16.48 -6.43
CA GLU A 299 3.69 -15.12 -6.20
C GLU A 299 2.61 -14.04 -6.42
N GLU A 300 1.68 -14.25 -7.34
CA GLU A 300 0.58 -13.33 -7.62
C GLU A 300 -0.37 -13.17 -6.43
N ASP A 301 -0.53 -14.23 -5.63
CA ASP A 301 -1.37 -14.20 -4.44
C ASP A 301 -0.78 -13.32 -3.34
N VAL A 302 0.56 -13.23 -3.26
CA VAL A 302 1.24 -12.32 -2.33
C VAL A 302 0.85 -10.88 -2.64
N PHE A 303 0.95 -10.46 -3.90
CA PHE A 303 0.55 -9.11 -4.31
C PHE A 303 -0.94 -8.85 -4.02
N ALA A 304 -1.79 -9.83 -4.34
CA ALA A 304 -3.21 -9.71 -4.09
C ALA A 304 -3.58 -9.67 -2.59
N ALA A 305 -2.81 -10.33 -1.72
CA ALA A 305 -2.96 -10.24 -0.27
C ALA A 305 -2.57 -8.85 0.24
N PHE A 306 -1.44 -8.30 -0.21
CA PHE A 306 -0.99 -6.98 0.22
C PHE A 306 -1.89 -5.85 -0.31
N HIS A 307 -2.54 -6.02 -1.47
CA HIS A 307 -3.60 -5.11 -1.88
C HIS A 307 -4.75 -5.08 -0.88
N ALA A 308 -5.22 -6.25 -0.42
CA ALA A 308 -6.29 -6.32 0.57
C ALA A 308 -5.85 -5.77 1.95
N ILE A 309 -4.62 -6.06 2.38
CA ILE A 309 -4.05 -5.52 3.62
C ILE A 309 -4.00 -3.98 3.59
N PHE A 310 -3.67 -3.36 2.45
CA PHE A 310 -3.62 -1.91 2.32
C PHE A 310 -4.99 -1.22 2.33
N ASP A 311 -6.05 -1.99 2.14
CA ASP A 311 -7.43 -1.49 2.29
C ASP A 311 -7.92 -1.61 3.74
N THR A 312 -7.20 -2.36 4.60
CA THR A 312 -7.53 -2.54 6.01
C THR A 312 -6.91 -1.42 6.87
N PRO A 313 -7.68 -0.72 7.69
CA PRO A 313 -7.16 0.32 8.58
C PRO A 313 -6.37 -0.27 9.76
N PHE A 314 -5.36 0.47 10.21
CA PHE A 314 -4.68 0.16 11.47
C PHE A 314 -5.58 0.42 12.67
N TYR A 315 -5.44 -0.39 13.70
CA TYR A 315 -6.12 -0.19 14.97
C TYR A 315 -5.18 0.38 16.06
N PRO A 316 -5.72 1.08 17.07
CA PRO A 316 -4.92 1.76 18.10
C PRO A 316 -4.23 0.79 19.08
N GLY A 317 -4.58 -0.50 19.02
CA GLY A 317 -4.03 -1.52 19.87
C GLY A 317 -4.78 -1.72 21.18
N GLY A 318 -4.38 -2.76 21.92
CA GLY A 318 -5.01 -3.19 23.16
C GLY A 318 -4.05 -4.05 23.98
N LYS A 319 -4.58 -5.00 24.73
CA LYS A 319 -3.81 -6.02 25.43
C LYS A 319 -3.61 -7.27 24.58
N THR A 320 -4.53 -7.52 23.67
CA THR A 320 -4.64 -8.75 22.87
C THR A 320 -4.18 -8.46 21.44
N GLY A 321 -3.18 -9.17 20.98
CA GLY A 321 -2.71 -9.14 19.61
C GLY A 321 -3.35 -10.23 18.75
N ILE A 322 -2.97 -10.29 17.46
CA ILE A 322 -3.52 -11.24 16.50
C ILE A 322 -3.20 -12.69 16.86
N LEU A 323 -2.07 -12.96 17.53
CA LEU A 323 -1.68 -14.31 17.91
C LEU A 323 -2.72 -14.91 18.86
N SER A 324 -3.07 -14.21 19.94
CA SER A 324 -4.08 -14.65 20.92
C SER A 324 -5.48 -14.73 20.32
N ARG A 325 -5.85 -13.77 19.43
CA ARG A 325 -7.13 -13.79 18.72
C ARG A 325 -7.25 -15.01 17.83
N TYR A 326 -6.22 -15.27 17.02
CA TYR A 326 -6.20 -16.40 16.11
C TYR A 326 -6.38 -17.74 16.85
N PHE A 327 -5.64 -17.95 17.92
CA PHE A 327 -5.76 -19.20 18.68
C PHE A 327 -7.03 -19.31 19.52
N SER A 328 -7.67 -18.21 19.86
CA SER A 328 -9.00 -18.23 20.48
C SER A 328 -10.07 -18.71 19.50
N GLU A 329 -9.92 -18.35 18.22
CA GLU A 329 -10.87 -18.73 17.16
C GLU A 329 -10.53 -20.12 16.58
N TYR A 330 -9.24 -20.43 16.45
CA TYR A 330 -8.72 -21.69 15.87
C TYR A 330 -7.79 -22.42 16.83
N PRO A 331 -8.31 -23.01 17.92
CA PRO A 331 -7.46 -23.64 18.96
C PRO A 331 -6.71 -24.88 18.46
N GLU A 332 -7.23 -25.58 17.46
CA GLU A 332 -6.64 -26.78 16.86
C GLU A 332 -5.94 -26.50 15.54
N SER A 333 -5.16 -25.44 15.47
CA SER A 333 -4.45 -25.08 14.25
C SER A 333 -3.27 -26.04 13.99
N ALA A 334 -3.24 -26.61 12.81
CA ALA A 334 -2.30 -27.67 12.41
C ALA A 334 -0.99 -27.15 11.76
N TYR A 335 -0.70 -25.85 11.87
CA TYR A 335 0.51 -25.27 11.30
C TYR A 335 1.75 -25.64 12.11
N LYS A 336 2.81 -26.04 11.40
CA LYS A 336 4.10 -26.40 12.02
C LYS A 336 4.99 -25.18 12.28
N ASN A 337 4.94 -24.18 11.41
CA ASN A 337 5.67 -22.93 11.55
C ASN A 337 4.71 -21.75 11.55
N ILE A 338 4.76 -20.94 12.60
CA ILE A 338 3.93 -19.75 12.74
C ILE A 338 4.85 -18.54 12.81
N TYR A 339 4.69 -17.64 11.88
CA TYR A 339 5.42 -16.38 11.81
C TYR A 339 4.50 -15.25 12.28
N TYR A 340 4.87 -14.61 13.36
CA TYR A 340 4.16 -13.45 13.89
C TYR A 340 4.97 -12.19 13.61
N VAL A 341 4.44 -11.30 12.80
CA VAL A 341 5.09 -10.03 12.40
C VAL A 341 4.35 -8.87 13.03
N SER A 342 5.03 -8.14 13.92
CA SER A 342 4.44 -7.05 14.72
C SER A 342 5.45 -5.96 15.02
N ASP A 343 4.99 -4.78 15.46
CA ASP A 343 5.88 -3.77 16.07
C ASP A 343 6.30 -4.15 17.49
N LYS A 344 5.39 -4.74 18.27
CA LYS A 344 5.63 -5.15 19.66
C LYS A 344 4.91 -6.45 19.98
N LEU A 345 5.33 -7.11 21.03
CA LEU A 345 4.60 -8.24 21.60
C LEU A 345 3.52 -7.73 22.57
N PHE A 346 2.30 -8.20 22.42
CA PHE A 346 1.20 -7.86 23.31
C PHE A 346 1.19 -8.76 24.54
N THR A 347 0.65 -8.27 25.67
CA THR A 347 0.68 -8.99 26.95
C THR A 347 -0.01 -10.35 26.88
N ASP A 348 -1.16 -10.43 26.21
CA ASP A 348 -1.89 -11.69 26.07
C ASP A 348 -1.15 -12.67 25.15
N ASP A 349 -0.48 -12.15 24.09
CA ASP A 349 0.33 -12.95 23.18
C ASP A 349 1.58 -13.51 23.91
N GLU A 350 2.24 -12.69 24.74
CA GLU A 350 3.37 -13.12 25.55
C GLU A 350 2.97 -14.21 26.56
N ASN A 351 1.85 -14.01 27.25
CA ASN A 351 1.31 -15.04 28.16
C ASN A 351 1.01 -16.34 27.42
N LEU A 352 0.40 -16.21 26.23
CA LEU A 352 0.07 -17.35 25.39
C LEU A 352 1.32 -18.14 24.95
N LEU A 353 2.41 -17.45 24.59
CA LEU A 353 3.67 -18.08 24.22
C LEU A 353 4.29 -18.83 25.42
N ARG A 354 4.21 -18.26 26.63
CA ARG A 354 4.80 -18.84 27.85
C ARG A 354 3.98 -19.97 28.46
N GLU A 355 2.66 -19.97 28.29
CA GLU A 355 1.75 -20.92 28.93
C GLU A 355 1.42 -22.17 28.10
N SER A 356 1.50 -22.04 26.77
CA SER A 356 1.04 -23.09 25.84
C SER A 356 2.18 -23.90 25.26
N ARG A 357 2.28 -25.19 25.62
CA ARG A 357 3.03 -26.16 24.81
C ARG A 357 2.26 -26.48 23.55
N ARG A 358 2.91 -26.27 22.37
CA ARG A 358 2.32 -26.49 21.07
C ARG A 358 3.20 -27.37 20.21
N ASP A 359 2.56 -28.06 19.28
CA ASP A 359 3.28 -28.82 18.24
C ASP A 359 3.81 -27.93 17.10
N ALA A 360 3.69 -26.59 17.25
CA ALA A 360 4.11 -25.59 16.27
C ALA A 360 5.22 -24.71 16.83
N PHE A 361 6.22 -24.40 16.01
CA PHE A 361 7.25 -23.42 16.34
C PHE A 361 6.79 -22.01 15.96
N VAL A 362 6.83 -21.08 16.93
CA VAL A 362 6.41 -19.69 16.71
C VAL A 362 7.64 -18.79 16.62
N THR A 363 7.79 -18.09 15.47
CA THR A 363 8.81 -17.07 15.30
C THR A 363 8.17 -15.69 15.29
N CYS A 364 8.49 -14.86 16.29
CA CYS A 364 8.01 -13.49 16.41
C CYS A 364 9.06 -12.54 15.86
N TYR A 365 8.74 -11.86 14.76
CA TYR A 365 9.55 -10.79 14.17
C TYR A 365 9.01 -9.44 14.64
N LEU A 366 9.79 -8.71 15.44
CA LEU A 366 9.37 -7.43 16.01
C LEU A 366 10.20 -6.27 15.43
N THR A 367 9.50 -5.22 15.00
CA THR A 367 10.16 -4.00 14.47
C THR A 367 10.59 -3.02 15.55
N SER A 368 10.33 -3.31 16.82
CA SER A 368 10.85 -2.58 17.98
C SER A 368 12.18 -3.18 18.45
N ASP A 369 12.99 -2.35 19.13
CA ASP A 369 14.24 -2.80 19.76
C ASP A 369 13.92 -3.71 20.96
N VAL A 370 13.86 -4.99 20.71
CA VAL A 370 13.72 -6.04 21.73
C VAL A 370 14.98 -6.87 21.81
N LYS A 371 15.24 -7.45 22.98
CA LYS A 371 16.31 -8.44 23.08
C LYS A 371 15.83 -9.75 22.46
N PRO A 372 16.68 -10.42 21.66
CA PRO A 372 16.37 -11.73 21.15
C PRO A 372 16.12 -12.69 22.33
N GLU A 373 15.02 -13.42 22.28
CA GLU A 373 14.65 -14.45 23.24
C GLU A 373 14.36 -15.74 22.48
N ASN A 374 14.75 -16.86 23.07
CA ASN A 374 14.48 -18.19 22.51
C ASN A 374 14.15 -19.14 23.68
N GLU A 375 13.07 -19.89 23.56
CA GLU A 375 12.70 -20.95 24.50
C GLU A 375 12.68 -22.30 23.78
N GLY A 376 13.88 -22.80 23.55
CA GLY A 376 14.12 -24.14 22.98
C GLY A 376 13.47 -24.32 21.60
N ASP A 377 12.65 -25.38 21.51
CA ASP A 377 11.97 -25.76 20.26
C ASP A 377 10.53 -25.21 20.15
N GLU A 378 10.10 -24.30 21.02
CA GLU A 378 8.72 -23.84 21.07
C GLU A 378 8.53 -22.47 20.40
N TRP A 379 9.33 -21.49 20.76
CA TRP A 379 9.22 -20.15 20.19
C TRP A 379 10.52 -19.33 20.24
N GLN A 380 10.61 -18.31 19.40
CA GLN A 380 11.69 -17.31 19.43
C GLN A 380 11.16 -15.92 19.10
N VAL A 381 11.82 -14.89 19.67
CA VAL A 381 11.57 -13.48 19.38
C VAL A 381 12.83 -12.87 18.79
N LEU A 382 12.69 -12.26 17.61
CA LEU A 382 13.78 -11.66 16.85
C LEU A 382 13.45 -10.21 16.52
N PRO A 383 14.36 -9.24 16.82
CA PRO A 383 14.22 -7.87 16.34
C PRO A 383 14.52 -7.80 14.84
N VAL A 384 13.75 -7.02 14.11
CA VAL A 384 13.99 -6.73 12.69
C VAL A 384 14.40 -5.28 12.54
N ARG A 385 15.57 -5.04 11.92
CA ARG A 385 16.15 -3.72 11.72
C ARG A 385 15.99 -3.26 10.28
N ASP A 386 15.76 -1.97 10.13
CA ASP A 386 15.66 -1.34 8.80
C ASP A 386 17.00 -1.46 8.04
N GLY A 387 16.92 -1.97 6.81
CA GLY A 387 18.10 -2.26 5.97
C GLY A 387 18.84 -3.55 6.28
N HIS A 388 18.36 -4.38 7.22
CA HIS A 388 18.94 -5.67 7.60
C HIS A 388 17.89 -6.80 7.64
N ILE A 389 16.75 -6.61 6.97
CA ILE A 389 15.63 -7.56 6.99
C ILE A 389 16.10 -8.97 6.58
N ALA A 390 16.86 -9.07 5.47
CA ALA A 390 17.32 -10.36 4.96
C ALA A 390 18.22 -11.10 5.96
N GLU A 391 19.04 -10.38 6.73
CA GLU A 391 19.92 -10.97 7.74
C GLU A 391 19.12 -11.36 9.00
N ASP A 392 18.22 -10.47 9.44
CA ASP A 392 17.46 -10.65 10.68
C ASP A 392 16.40 -11.75 10.56
N LEU A 393 15.81 -11.96 9.37
CA LEU A 393 14.82 -13.01 9.14
C LEU A 393 15.42 -14.43 9.15
N ILE A 394 16.70 -14.59 8.82
CA ILE A 394 17.39 -15.89 8.82
C ILE A 394 18.22 -16.11 10.08
N GLN A 395 18.23 -15.15 11.00
CA GLN A 395 19.00 -15.23 12.24
C GLN A 395 18.40 -16.29 13.17
N GLU A 396 19.22 -17.21 13.65
CA GLU A 396 18.87 -18.12 14.75
C GLU A 396 19.43 -17.59 16.04
N VAL A 397 18.64 -17.61 17.10
CA VAL A 397 19.17 -17.34 18.44
C VAL A 397 19.93 -18.59 18.89
N ILE A 398 21.25 -18.50 18.86
CA ILE A 398 22.13 -19.54 19.41
C ILE A 398 22.09 -19.36 20.93
N VAL A 399 21.55 -20.32 21.65
CA VAL A 399 21.53 -20.38 23.14
C VAL A 399 22.88 -20.87 23.65
#